data_f3e1514cfe97fe8dcf9957ad3521f137
#
_entry.id   f3e1514cfe97fe8dcf9957ad3521f137
#
_cell.length_a   1.000
_cell.length_b   1.000
_cell.length_c   1.000
_cell.angle_alpha   90.00
_cell.angle_beta   90.00
_cell.angle_gamma   90.00
#
_symmetry.space_group_name_H-M   'P 1'
#
loop_
_entity.id
_entity.type
_entity.pdbx_description
1 polymer ?
#
loop_
_entity_poly.entity_id
_entity_poly.type
_entity_poly.pdbx_seq_one_letter_code
_entity_poly.pdbx_strand_id
1 'polypeptide(L)'
;MSPEHTHTHEHPLPPSGNGTVLLDIGDGVGALVVHAPDGLDGAGLDGVEIELSHRGERQAFVHTEVRERRLPEGSVYAGVFPAVAVGEYTLLGLDGAPDHEVTISSGKVTEISLVR
;
A
#
# COMPACT_ATOMS: atom_id res chain seq x y z
N MET A 1 6.50 -3.11 -20.38
CA MET A 1 5.99 -3.01 -19.74
C MET A 1 5.13 -2.39 -19.61
N SER A 2 4.71 -2.49 -19.31
CA SER A 2 3.81 -1.95 -19.22
C SER A 2 3.64 -1.00 -18.55
N PRO A 3 3.29 -0.21 -18.80
CA PRO A 3 3.10 0.79 -18.16
C PRO A 3 2.08 0.74 -17.45
N GLU A 4 1.92 -0.06 -16.93
CA GLU A 4 1.01 -0.17 -16.23
C GLU A 4 0.66 0.88 -15.43
N HIS A 5 -0.48 0.97 -14.99
CA HIS A 5 -0.96 1.94 -14.11
C HIS A 5 -0.67 1.58 -12.68
N THR A 6 -0.32 0.36 -12.43
CA THR A 6 0.04 -0.10 -11.12
C THR A 6 1.31 -0.89 -11.23
N HIS A 7 2.12 -0.77 -10.23
CA HIS A 7 3.37 -1.48 -10.21
C HIS A 7 3.47 -2.16 -8.86
N THR A 8 3.67 -3.47 -8.84
CA THR A 8 3.74 -4.25 -7.60
C THR A 8 5.06 -5.00 -7.55
N HIS A 9 5.73 -4.92 -6.43
CA HIS A 9 6.91 -5.73 -6.23
C HIS A 9 7.10 -6.00 -4.74
N GLU A 10 7.89 -7.01 -4.44
CA GLU A 10 8.16 -7.43 -3.07
C GLU A 10 9.64 -7.35 -2.79
N HIS A 11 9.97 -7.07 -1.56
CA HIS A 11 11.35 -7.07 -1.15
C HIS A 11 11.44 -7.30 0.37
N PRO A 12 12.62 -7.69 0.87
CA PRO A 12 12.77 -7.94 2.30
C PRO A 12 12.46 -6.70 3.11
N LEU A 13 12.09 -6.92 4.36
CA LEU A 13 11.81 -5.83 5.27
C LEU A 13 13.04 -4.96 5.44
N PRO A 14 12.96 -3.67 5.17
CA PRO A 14 14.10 -2.78 5.37
C PRO A 14 14.30 -2.48 6.84
N PRO A 15 15.47 -2.02 7.24
CA PRO A 15 15.66 -1.57 8.60
C PRO A 15 14.79 -0.36 8.88
N SER A 16 14.46 -0.15 10.12
CA SER A 16 13.67 1.00 10.53
C SER A 16 14.42 2.27 10.20
N GLY A 17 13.68 3.30 9.83
CA GLY A 17 14.28 4.58 9.53
C GLY A 17 13.32 5.69 9.85
N ASN A 18 13.78 6.92 9.66
CA ASN A 18 12.97 8.08 9.92
C ASN A 18 11.78 8.14 8.98
N GLY A 19 10.64 8.47 9.51
CA GLY A 19 9.45 8.65 8.70
C GLY A 19 8.81 7.36 8.26
N THR A 20 9.31 6.23 8.69
CA THR A 20 8.74 4.96 8.31
C THR A 20 7.85 4.43 9.41
N VAL A 21 6.88 3.63 9.02
CA VAL A 21 6.02 2.94 9.96
C VAL A 21 6.74 1.69 10.44
N LEU A 22 6.63 1.41 11.74
CA LEU A 22 7.19 0.18 12.26
C LEU A 22 6.32 -0.98 11.78
N LEU A 23 6.92 -1.92 11.08
CA LEU A 23 6.20 -3.04 10.52
C LEU A 23 6.33 -4.24 11.44
N ASP A 24 5.21 -4.96 11.58
CA ASP A 24 5.13 -6.13 12.45
C ASP A 24 4.90 -7.34 11.57
N ILE A 25 5.95 -7.78 10.88
CA ILE A 25 5.83 -8.88 9.94
C ILE A 25 6.79 -10.00 10.32
N GLY A 26 6.43 -11.21 9.92
CA GLY A 26 7.20 -12.40 10.25
C GLY A 26 6.54 -13.60 9.62
N ASP A 27 6.54 -14.73 10.33
CA ASP A 27 5.94 -15.95 9.79
C ASP A 27 4.44 -15.74 9.57
N GLY A 28 4.02 -15.92 8.33
CA GLY A 28 2.61 -15.85 7.98
C GLY A 28 2.05 -14.44 7.87
N VAL A 29 2.88 -13.42 8.00
CA VAL A 29 2.43 -12.03 7.97
C VAL A 29 3.36 -11.20 7.11
N GLY A 30 2.80 -10.34 6.27
CA GLY A 30 3.55 -9.38 5.47
C GLY A 30 2.95 -8.00 5.63
N ALA A 31 3.47 -7.04 4.88
CA ALA A 31 2.97 -5.68 4.90
C ALA A 31 2.68 -5.20 3.49
N LEU A 32 1.78 -4.22 3.37
CA LEU A 32 1.47 -3.61 2.09
C LEU A 32 1.63 -2.10 2.22
N VAL A 33 2.37 -1.51 1.30
CA VAL A 33 2.53 -0.06 1.22
C VAL A 33 1.92 0.39 -0.10
N VAL A 34 0.97 1.31 -0.02
CA VAL A 34 0.29 1.83 -1.20
C VAL A 34 0.74 3.27 -1.39
N HIS A 35 1.52 3.51 -2.44
CA HIS A 35 2.07 4.83 -2.72
C HIS A 35 1.10 5.65 -3.56
N ALA A 36 0.83 6.87 -3.11
CA ALA A 36 0.02 7.79 -3.87
C ALA A 36 0.87 8.41 -4.98
N PRO A 37 0.24 8.99 -6.02
CA PRO A 37 0.99 9.70 -7.04
C PRO A 37 1.77 10.86 -6.44
N ASP A 38 2.84 11.26 -7.10
CA ASP A 38 3.65 12.39 -6.65
C ASP A 38 2.90 13.69 -6.85
N GLY A 39 3.35 14.70 -6.12
CA GLY A 39 2.88 16.06 -6.31
C GLY A 39 1.50 16.30 -5.74
N LEU A 40 0.77 17.20 -6.38
CA LEU A 40 -0.54 17.64 -5.88
C LEU A 40 -1.56 16.50 -5.85
N ASP A 41 -1.46 15.56 -6.79
CA ASP A 41 -2.39 14.44 -6.82
C ASP A 41 -2.22 13.59 -5.56
N GLY A 42 -0.98 13.36 -5.13
CA GLY A 42 -0.75 12.61 -3.90
C GLY A 42 -1.20 13.37 -2.67
N ALA A 43 -0.91 14.67 -2.63
CA ALA A 43 -1.33 15.50 -1.51
C ALA A 43 -2.85 15.53 -1.39
N GLY A 44 -3.55 15.47 -2.51
CA GLY A 44 -5.01 15.45 -2.51
C GLY A 44 -5.59 14.19 -1.91
N LEU A 45 -4.80 13.15 -1.76
CA LEU A 45 -5.26 11.92 -1.14
C LEU A 45 -4.94 11.84 0.35
N ASP A 46 -4.32 12.87 0.92
CA ASP A 46 -3.99 12.85 2.35
C ASP A 46 -5.29 12.69 3.16
N GLY A 47 -5.30 11.70 4.03
CA GLY A 47 -6.47 11.41 4.86
C GLY A 47 -7.52 10.53 4.20
N VAL A 48 -7.33 10.19 2.93
CA VAL A 48 -8.30 9.34 2.23
C VAL A 48 -8.14 7.90 2.69
N GLU A 49 -9.26 7.24 2.94
CA GLU A 49 -9.23 5.86 3.38
C GLU A 49 -9.09 4.93 2.18
N ILE A 50 -8.22 3.94 2.31
CA ILE A 50 -8.08 2.91 1.30
C ILE A 50 -8.40 1.56 1.96
N GLU A 51 -8.99 0.67 1.17
CA GLU A 51 -9.55 -0.57 1.69
C GLU A 51 -8.99 -1.77 0.97
N LEU A 52 -8.71 -2.81 1.76
CA LEU A 52 -8.21 -4.07 1.25
C LEU A 52 -9.24 -5.14 1.58
N SER A 53 -9.62 -5.95 0.60
CA SER A 53 -10.58 -7.04 0.82
C SER A 53 -9.95 -8.34 0.37
N HIS A 54 -10.53 -9.46 0.79
CA HIS A 54 -10.10 -10.74 0.27
C HIS A 54 -10.40 -10.78 -1.23
N ARG A 55 -9.56 -11.49 -1.97
CA ARG A 55 -9.67 -11.47 -3.43
C ARG A 55 -11.07 -11.86 -3.86
N GLY A 56 -11.62 -11.06 -4.73
CA GLY A 56 -12.95 -11.32 -5.28
C GLY A 56 -14.10 -10.84 -4.43
N GLU A 57 -13.83 -10.31 -3.25
CA GLU A 57 -14.88 -9.80 -2.39
C GLU A 57 -14.89 -8.29 -2.40
N ARG A 58 -16.07 -7.72 -2.19
CA ARG A 58 -16.20 -6.27 -2.19
C ARG A 58 -16.27 -5.70 -0.78
N GLN A 59 -16.39 -6.54 0.22
CA GLN A 59 -16.45 -6.07 1.59
C GLN A 59 -15.03 -5.91 2.12
N ALA A 60 -14.73 -4.77 2.67
CA ALA A 60 -13.38 -4.49 3.17
C ALA A 60 -13.04 -5.43 4.32
N PHE A 61 -11.83 -5.96 4.29
CA PHE A 61 -11.28 -6.76 5.35
C PHE A 61 -10.54 -5.86 6.35
N VAL A 62 -9.73 -4.94 5.82
CA VAL A 62 -9.02 -3.95 6.63
C VAL A 62 -8.95 -2.66 5.83
N HIS A 63 -8.68 -1.56 6.52
CA HIS A 63 -8.51 -0.28 5.86
C HIS A 63 -7.39 0.50 6.53
N THR A 64 -6.85 1.48 5.81
CA THR A 64 -5.89 2.41 6.35
C THR A 64 -6.09 3.74 5.64
N GLU A 65 -5.37 4.76 6.06
CA GLU A 65 -5.49 6.07 5.44
C GLU A 65 -4.18 6.46 4.80
N VAL A 66 -4.27 7.21 3.72
CA VAL A 66 -3.11 7.81 3.08
C VAL A 66 -2.63 8.93 3.99
N ARG A 67 -1.34 8.95 4.28
CA ARG A 67 -0.74 9.96 5.15
C ARG A 67 0.54 10.48 4.54
N GLU A 68 0.87 11.72 4.86
CA GLU A 68 2.15 12.29 4.48
C GLU A 68 3.26 11.58 5.24
N ARG A 69 4.32 11.20 4.52
CA ARG A 69 5.50 10.57 5.11
C ARG A 69 6.68 11.48 4.79
N ARG A 70 7.33 12.01 5.82
CA ARG A 70 8.43 12.92 5.63
C ARG A 70 9.71 12.15 5.48
N LEU A 71 10.49 12.51 4.46
CA LEU A 71 11.76 11.89 4.14
C LEU A 71 12.80 13.01 4.05
N PRO A 72 14.10 12.67 4.14
CA PRO A 72 15.14 13.70 4.01
C PRO A 72 15.01 14.50 2.72
N GLU A 73 14.59 13.88 1.63
CA GLU A 73 14.50 14.55 0.36
C GLU A 73 13.12 15.15 0.08
N GLY A 74 12.20 15.08 1.00
CA GLY A 74 10.88 15.66 0.81
C GLY A 74 9.81 14.78 1.39
N SER A 75 8.56 15.02 0.96
CA SER A 75 7.42 14.27 1.47
C SER A 75 6.84 13.37 0.40
N VAL A 76 6.34 12.22 0.81
CA VAL A 76 5.55 11.34 -0.05
C VAL A 76 4.26 11.02 0.69
N TYR A 77 3.28 10.54 -0.04
CA TYR A 77 1.99 10.17 0.55
C TYR A 77 1.77 8.69 0.33
N ALA A 78 1.42 7.99 1.39
CA ALA A 78 1.25 6.54 1.29
C ALA A 78 0.34 6.04 2.40
N GLY A 79 -0.37 4.96 2.10
CA GLY A 79 -1.11 4.20 3.10
C GLY A 79 -0.35 2.93 3.41
N VAL A 80 -0.32 2.54 4.68
CA VAL A 80 0.43 1.37 5.09
C VAL A 80 -0.49 0.41 5.82
N PHE A 81 -0.49 -0.84 5.37
CA PHE A 81 -1.11 -1.94 6.11
C PHE A 81 0.05 -2.69 6.77
N PRO A 82 0.33 -2.43 8.05
CA PRO A 82 1.59 -2.88 8.65
C PRO A 82 1.68 -4.37 8.93
N ALA A 83 0.55 -5.05 8.99
CA ALA A 83 0.56 -6.49 9.26
C ALA A 83 -0.67 -7.11 8.62
N VAL A 84 -0.46 -7.88 7.57
CA VAL A 84 -1.55 -8.53 6.83
C VAL A 84 -1.19 -10.01 6.70
N ALA A 85 -2.15 -10.87 6.99
CA ALA A 85 -1.91 -12.31 6.86
C ALA A 85 -1.57 -12.65 5.41
N VAL A 86 -0.69 -13.62 5.24
CA VAL A 86 -0.32 -14.10 3.91
C VAL A 86 -1.59 -14.51 3.17
N GLY A 87 -1.70 -14.13 1.92
CA GLY A 87 -2.86 -14.49 1.12
C GLY A 87 -3.03 -13.58 -0.06
N GLU A 88 -4.19 -13.68 -0.69
CA GLU A 88 -4.51 -12.92 -1.88
C GLU A 88 -5.65 -11.97 -1.60
N TYR A 89 -5.48 -10.74 -2.04
CA TYR A 89 -6.39 -9.66 -1.68
C TYR A 89 -6.71 -8.80 -2.89
N THR A 90 -7.70 -7.94 -2.73
CA THR A 90 -8.04 -6.93 -3.71
C THR A 90 -7.96 -5.58 -3.02
N LEU A 91 -7.16 -4.67 -3.57
CA LEU A 91 -7.14 -3.29 -3.12
C LEU A 91 -8.26 -2.59 -3.87
N LEU A 92 -9.27 -2.10 -3.15
CA LEU A 92 -10.44 -1.52 -3.79
C LEU A 92 -10.10 -0.18 -4.39
N GLY A 93 -10.62 0.07 -5.58
CA GLY A 93 -10.31 1.31 -6.30
C GLY A 93 -10.96 2.52 -5.65
N LEU A 94 -10.35 3.67 -5.84
CA LEU A 94 -10.85 4.94 -5.34
C LEU A 94 -11.52 5.70 -6.46
N ASP A 95 -12.66 6.32 -6.15
CA ASP A 95 -13.33 7.23 -7.10
C ASP A 95 -13.50 6.65 -8.49
N GLY A 96 -13.92 5.41 -8.55
CA GLY A 96 -14.18 4.79 -9.84
C GLY A 96 -12.96 4.20 -10.51
N ALA A 97 -11.79 4.31 -9.89
CA ALA A 97 -10.58 3.67 -10.43
C ALA A 97 -10.72 2.15 -10.29
N PRO A 98 -10.00 1.40 -11.12
CA PRO A 98 -10.08 -0.06 -11.04
C PRO A 98 -9.46 -0.60 -9.76
N ASP A 99 -9.94 -1.76 -9.34
CA ASP A 99 -9.34 -2.47 -8.22
C ASP A 99 -8.00 -3.07 -8.65
N HIS A 100 -7.16 -3.36 -7.65
CA HIS A 100 -5.86 -3.97 -7.92
C HIS A 100 -5.74 -5.28 -7.13
N GLU A 101 -5.22 -6.31 -7.80
CA GLU A 101 -4.98 -7.59 -7.15
C GLU A 101 -3.64 -7.54 -6.43
N VAL A 102 -3.60 -8.06 -5.21
CA VAL A 102 -2.42 -8.00 -4.36
C VAL A 102 -2.15 -9.35 -3.75
N THR A 103 -0.88 -9.76 -3.73
CA THR A 103 -0.47 -10.97 -3.03
C THR A 103 0.45 -10.55 -1.89
N ILE A 104 0.14 -11.01 -0.68
CA ILE A 104 0.95 -10.72 0.50
C ILE A 104 1.78 -11.96 0.82
N SER A 105 3.08 -11.76 0.95
CA SER A 105 4.04 -12.84 1.22
C SER A 105 4.63 -12.68 2.61
N SER A 106 4.98 -13.80 3.22
CA SER A 106 5.47 -13.84 4.58
C SER A 106 6.77 -13.06 4.72
N GLY A 107 6.84 -12.19 5.71
CA GLY A 107 8.06 -11.46 6.03
C GLY A 107 8.49 -10.43 5.01
N LYS A 108 7.61 -10.06 4.10
CA LYS A 108 7.97 -9.15 3.01
C LYS A 108 7.04 -7.96 2.95
N VAL A 109 7.55 -6.88 2.38
CA VAL A 109 6.78 -5.68 2.11
C VAL A 109 6.40 -5.70 0.64
N THR A 110 5.11 -5.61 0.36
CA THR A 110 4.60 -5.50 -1.00
C THR A 110 4.26 -4.03 -1.23
N GLU A 111 4.67 -3.49 -2.36
CA GLU A 111 4.42 -2.07 -2.66
C GLU A 111 3.62 -1.94 -3.93
N ILE A 112 2.64 -1.04 -3.89
CA ILE A 112 1.81 -0.72 -5.04
C ILE A 112 1.86 0.78 -5.23
N SER A 113 2.00 1.23 -6.47
CA SER A 113 1.95 2.65 -6.79
C SER A 113 0.65 2.95 -7.50
N LEU A 114 -0.14 3.85 -6.94
CA LEU A 114 -1.36 4.30 -7.59
C LEU A 114 -1.02 5.32 -8.66
N VAL A 115 -1.74 5.27 -9.77
CA VAL A 115 -1.54 6.19 -10.88
C VAL A 115 -2.88 6.80 -11.22
N ARG A 116 -2.87 8.11 -11.47
CA ARG A 116 -4.10 8.82 -11.80
C ARG A 116 -4.21 9.05 -13.28
#